data_a223596e835cc78e9cf845a0a375eace
#
_entry.id   a223596e835cc78e9cf845a0a375eace
#
_cell.length_a   1.000
_cell.length_b   1.000
_cell.length_c   1.000
_cell.angle_alpha   90.00
_cell.angle_beta   90.00
_cell.angle_gamma   90.00
#
_symmetry.space_group_name_H-M   'P 1'
#
loop_
_entity.id
_entity.type
_entity.pdbx_description
1 polymer ?
#
loop_
_entity_poly.entity_id
_entity_poly.type
_entity_poly.pdbx_seq_one_letter_code
_entity_poly.pdbx_strand_id
1 'polypeptide(L)'
;MRNPKTPVSTERITRVDKAVSEIVDDILVAEEPLEIRLGHGPEEDRKEVRLSVTMRTPGNDEELAMGFLFTEGIINSPAEVLRVVPCENVKEEERGNVIRAELHPEVELDPAKWHRNFYTSSSCGVCGKTSIEAVRTQCKTRPAPFGEADPKVITALPDRMREAQTVFKHTGGIHAAALFDREGNLLILREDVGRHNAVDKVIGTMLGV
;
A
#
# COMPACT_ATOMS: atom_id res chain seq x y z
N MET A 1 2.61 -0.03 26.24
CA MET A 1 2.95 0.15 24.81
C MET A 1 2.42 -1.09 24.08
N ARG A 2 1.45 -0.96 23.17
CA ARG A 2 1.15 -2.07 22.26
C ARG A 2 2.36 -2.27 21.36
N ASN A 3 2.81 -3.52 21.20
CA ASN A 3 3.83 -3.87 20.21
C ASN A 3 3.40 -3.37 18.81
N PRO A 4 4.35 -2.97 17.95
CA PRO A 4 4.04 -2.70 16.57
C PRO A 4 3.28 -3.89 16.01
N LYS A 5 2.20 -3.61 15.28
CA LYS A 5 1.36 -4.66 14.72
C LYS A 5 2.17 -5.51 13.75
N THR A 6 2.04 -6.81 13.87
CA THR A 6 2.78 -7.78 13.05
C THR A 6 1.97 -8.16 11.81
N PRO A 7 2.63 -8.52 10.70
CA PRO A 7 1.93 -8.95 9.49
C PRO A 7 1.20 -10.29 9.63
N VAL A 8 1.47 -11.02 10.70
CA VAL A 8 0.88 -12.34 10.97
C VAL A 8 0.43 -12.46 12.42
N SER A 9 -0.57 -13.30 12.67
CA SER A 9 -0.99 -13.76 13.99
C SER A 9 -0.97 -15.29 14.04
N THR A 10 -0.76 -15.85 15.23
CA THR A 10 -0.89 -17.29 15.47
C THR A 10 -2.24 -17.55 16.12
N GLU A 11 -3.05 -18.37 15.47
CA GLU A 11 -4.41 -18.68 15.92
C GLU A 11 -4.59 -20.20 16.08
N ARG A 12 -5.38 -20.60 17.05
CA ARG A 12 -5.75 -21.97 17.26
C ARG A 12 -6.98 -22.30 16.41
N ILE A 13 -6.79 -23.17 15.41
CA ILE A 13 -7.84 -23.55 14.46
C ILE A 13 -8.22 -25.03 14.58
N THR A 14 -9.40 -25.36 14.09
CA THR A 14 -9.78 -26.76 13.87
C THR A 14 -9.56 -27.10 12.41
N ARG A 15 -8.56 -27.94 12.15
CA ARG A 15 -8.30 -28.48 10.80
C ARG A 15 -9.11 -29.72 10.59
N VAL A 16 -9.86 -29.78 9.49
CA VAL A 16 -10.67 -30.95 9.11
C VAL A 16 -10.12 -31.52 7.81
N ASP A 17 -9.65 -32.76 7.85
CA ASP A 17 -9.26 -33.54 6.68
C ASP A 17 -10.03 -34.87 6.66
N LYS A 18 -10.83 -35.09 5.60
CA LYS A 18 -11.62 -36.33 5.34
C LYS A 18 -12.51 -36.77 6.48
N ALA A 19 -12.88 -36.20 7.43
CA ALA A 19 -13.65 -36.58 8.63
C ALA A 19 -12.81 -36.71 9.91
N VAL A 20 -11.53 -36.42 9.86
CA VAL A 20 -10.68 -36.29 11.04
C VAL A 20 -10.59 -34.79 11.38
N SER A 21 -10.89 -34.45 12.64
CA SER A 21 -10.75 -33.08 13.13
C SER A 21 -9.62 -33.03 14.15
N GLU A 22 -8.73 -32.10 14.00
CA GLU A 22 -7.63 -31.82 14.93
C GLU A 22 -7.54 -30.33 15.27
N ILE A 23 -7.12 -30.02 16.48
CA ILE A 23 -6.87 -28.66 16.90
C ILE A 23 -5.38 -28.42 16.71
N VAL A 24 -5.03 -27.39 15.90
CA VAL A 24 -3.65 -27.03 15.59
C VAL A 24 -3.47 -25.52 15.71
N ASP A 25 -2.26 -25.10 16.01
CA ASP A 25 -1.87 -23.68 15.86
C ASP A 25 -1.53 -23.44 14.39
N ASP A 26 -2.08 -22.35 13.83
CA ASP A 26 -1.85 -21.94 12.45
C ASP A 26 -1.45 -20.46 12.39
N ILE A 27 -0.72 -20.08 11.34
CA ILE A 27 -0.25 -18.72 11.13
C ILE A 27 -1.14 -18.08 10.07
N LEU A 28 -1.84 -17.02 10.47
CA LEU A 28 -2.75 -16.27 9.62
C LEU A 28 -2.18 -14.90 9.29
N VAL A 29 -2.50 -14.40 8.09
CA VAL A 29 -2.20 -13.03 7.71
C VAL A 29 -3.04 -12.08 8.56
N ALA A 30 -2.40 -11.07 9.13
CA ALA A 30 -3.12 -10.00 9.80
C ALA A 30 -3.68 -9.02 8.77
N GLU A 31 -4.96 -8.68 8.94
CA GLU A 31 -5.66 -7.67 8.14
C GLU A 31 -6.21 -6.62 9.08
N GLU A 32 -5.73 -5.37 8.94
CA GLU A 32 -6.14 -4.27 9.77
C GLU A 32 -6.38 -2.99 8.97
N PRO A 33 -7.31 -2.12 9.39
CA PRO A 33 -7.52 -0.84 8.73
C PRO A 33 -6.29 0.07 8.88
N LEU A 34 -5.99 0.86 7.85
CA LEU A 34 -5.06 1.98 7.91
C LEU A 34 -5.77 3.23 7.41
N GLU A 35 -5.89 4.23 8.27
CA GLU A 35 -6.35 5.57 7.89
C GLU A 35 -5.15 6.40 7.42
N ILE A 36 -5.24 6.89 6.19
CA ILE A 36 -4.23 7.80 5.60
C ILE A 36 -4.76 9.22 5.73
N ARG A 37 -3.98 10.07 6.38
CA ARG A 37 -4.23 11.49 6.54
C ARG A 37 -3.21 12.32 5.78
N LEU A 38 -3.57 13.54 5.46
CA LEU A 38 -2.72 14.49 4.78
C LEU A 38 -2.69 15.80 5.56
N GLY A 39 -1.48 16.25 5.90
CA GLY A 39 -1.22 17.58 6.41
C GLY A 39 -0.82 18.51 5.26
N HIS A 40 -1.48 19.66 5.14
CA HIS A 40 -1.26 20.60 4.04
C HIS A 40 -1.46 22.07 4.48
N GLY A 41 -1.14 23.00 3.61
CA GLY A 41 -1.25 24.43 3.84
C GLY A 41 0.05 25.07 4.36
N PRO A 42 0.09 26.41 4.47
CA PRO A 42 1.27 27.14 4.92
C PRO A 42 1.64 26.78 6.36
N GLU A 43 2.86 27.07 6.78
CA GLU A 43 3.37 26.73 8.12
C GLU A 43 2.49 27.28 9.26
N GLU A 44 1.98 28.50 9.07
CA GLU A 44 1.18 29.20 10.07
C GLU A 44 -0.28 28.72 10.15
N ASP A 45 -0.77 28.03 9.12
CA ASP A 45 -2.16 27.53 9.04
C ASP A 45 -2.20 26.13 8.43
N ARG A 46 -1.54 25.16 9.10
CA ARG A 46 -1.56 23.75 8.69
C ARG A 46 -2.93 23.15 8.92
N LYS A 47 -3.45 22.47 7.89
CA LYS A 47 -4.72 21.76 7.92
C LYS A 47 -4.47 20.26 7.78
N GLU A 48 -5.38 19.49 8.35
CA GLU A 48 -5.38 18.02 8.21
C GLU A 48 -6.66 17.57 7.52
N VAL A 49 -6.53 16.65 6.58
CA VAL A 49 -7.66 16.00 5.94
C VAL A 49 -7.47 14.48 5.95
N ARG A 50 -8.56 13.76 6.24
CA ARG A 50 -8.60 12.30 6.11
C ARG A 50 -8.80 11.96 4.65
N LEU A 51 -7.90 11.17 4.08
CA LEU A 51 -7.95 10.81 2.67
C LEU A 51 -8.69 9.50 2.43
N SER A 52 -8.27 8.45 3.10
CA SER A 52 -8.78 7.10 2.85
C SER A 52 -8.61 6.21 4.06
N VAL A 53 -9.40 5.13 4.10
CA VAL A 53 -9.15 3.98 4.96
C VAL A 53 -9.05 2.76 4.07
N THR A 54 -7.94 2.03 4.17
CA THR A 54 -7.72 0.78 3.44
C THR A 54 -7.47 -0.36 4.41
N MET A 55 -7.96 -1.56 4.06
CA MET A 55 -7.57 -2.78 4.78
C MET A 55 -6.22 -3.24 4.25
N ARG A 56 -5.24 -3.43 5.15
CA ARG A 56 -3.87 -3.79 4.76
C ARG A 56 -3.27 -4.82 5.70
N THR A 57 -2.23 -5.48 5.27
CA THR A 57 -1.32 -6.21 6.16
C THR A 57 -0.35 -5.23 6.80
N PRO A 58 -0.27 -5.17 8.16
CA PRO A 58 0.62 -4.27 8.87
C PRO A 58 2.08 -4.38 8.43
N GLY A 59 2.75 -3.22 8.38
CA GLY A 59 4.13 -3.06 7.95
C GLY A 59 4.25 -2.35 6.60
N ASN A 60 5.33 -1.59 6.45
CA ASN A 60 5.58 -0.75 5.29
C ASN A 60 4.46 0.29 5.05
N ASP A 61 3.86 0.81 6.12
CA ASP A 61 2.71 1.70 6.05
C ASP A 61 3.09 3.07 5.47
N GLU A 62 4.32 3.53 5.69
CA GLU A 62 4.87 4.77 5.10
C GLU A 62 4.99 4.63 3.58
N GLU A 63 5.51 3.49 3.11
CA GLU A 63 5.58 3.16 1.69
C GLU A 63 4.19 3.07 1.07
N LEU A 64 3.23 2.43 1.77
CA LEU A 64 1.84 2.35 1.33
C LEU A 64 1.22 3.74 1.16
N ALA A 65 1.39 4.62 2.16
CA ALA A 65 0.84 5.97 2.10
C ALA A 65 1.46 6.79 0.96
N MET A 66 2.78 6.72 0.78
CA MET A 66 3.48 7.43 -0.29
C MET A 66 3.06 6.94 -1.66
N GLY A 67 3.01 5.62 -1.86
CA GLY A 67 2.56 5.02 -3.11
C GLY A 67 1.13 5.39 -3.44
N PHE A 68 0.22 5.32 -2.46
CA PHE A 68 -1.17 5.73 -2.58
C PHE A 68 -1.30 7.19 -3.03
N LEU A 69 -0.57 8.11 -2.41
CA LEU A 69 -0.60 9.53 -2.78
C LEU A 69 -0.17 9.74 -4.24
N PHE A 70 0.82 9.00 -4.69
CA PHE A 70 1.33 9.09 -6.05
C PHE A 70 0.38 8.46 -7.07
N THR A 71 -0.12 7.26 -6.81
CA THR A 71 -1.00 6.52 -7.74
C THR A 71 -2.37 7.16 -7.89
N GLU A 72 -2.87 7.81 -6.82
CA GLU A 72 -4.11 8.60 -6.88
C GLU A 72 -3.89 10.02 -7.44
N GLY A 73 -2.65 10.39 -7.78
CA GLY A 73 -2.32 11.69 -8.38
C GLY A 73 -2.49 12.86 -7.41
N ILE A 74 -2.42 12.60 -6.11
CA ILE A 74 -2.44 13.63 -5.06
C ILE A 74 -1.11 14.38 -5.09
N ILE A 75 -0.01 13.65 -5.25
CA ILE A 75 1.33 14.19 -5.49
C ILE A 75 1.81 13.80 -6.88
N ASN A 76 2.71 14.60 -7.44
CA ASN A 76 3.38 14.33 -8.73
C ASN A 76 4.85 13.94 -8.53
N SER A 77 5.40 14.23 -7.37
CA SER A 77 6.81 14.02 -7.04
C SER A 77 6.96 13.75 -5.54
N PRO A 78 7.91 12.88 -5.13
CA PRO A 78 8.21 12.68 -3.72
C PRO A 78 8.70 13.96 -3.02
N ALA A 79 9.28 14.92 -3.77
CA ALA A 79 9.71 16.21 -3.23
C ALA A 79 8.53 17.08 -2.72
N GLU A 80 7.30 16.75 -3.04
CA GLU A 80 6.11 17.43 -2.52
C GLU A 80 5.77 16.99 -1.09
N VAL A 81 6.38 15.90 -0.58
CA VAL A 81 6.13 15.35 0.74
C VAL A 81 7.34 15.61 1.65
N LEU A 82 7.11 16.27 2.78
CA LEU A 82 8.13 16.52 3.78
C LEU A 82 8.48 15.26 4.57
N ARG A 83 7.44 14.50 4.95
CA ARG A 83 7.58 13.27 5.73
C ARG A 83 6.25 12.51 5.75
N VAL A 84 6.37 11.22 6.00
CA VAL A 84 5.23 10.34 6.31
C VAL A 84 5.48 9.74 7.69
N VAL A 85 4.54 9.89 8.61
CA VAL A 85 4.74 9.48 10.02
C VAL A 85 3.47 8.85 10.62
N PRO A 86 3.60 7.84 11.48
CA PRO A 86 2.48 7.35 12.28
C PRO A 86 1.92 8.46 13.18
N CYS A 87 0.60 8.48 13.35
CA CYS A 87 -0.06 9.41 14.27
C CYS A 87 -0.09 8.81 15.67
N GLU A 88 0.57 9.48 16.62
CA GLU A 88 0.56 9.09 18.03
C GLU A 88 -0.63 9.68 18.80
N ASN A 89 -1.07 10.88 18.42
CA ASN A 89 -2.17 11.60 19.07
C ASN A 89 -3.53 11.17 18.49
N VAL A 90 -3.84 9.89 18.66
CA VAL A 90 -5.10 9.25 18.25
C VAL A 90 -5.62 8.40 19.42
N LYS A 91 -6.86 7.91 19.33
CA LYS A 91 -7.40 6.99 20.33
C LYS A 91 -6.53 5.74 20.41
N GLU A 92 -6.49 5.11 21.60
CA GLU A 92 -5.65 3.93 21.82
C GLU A 92 -5.95 2.78 20.87
N GLU A 93 -7.21 2.59 20.51
CA GLU A 93 -7.67 1.59 19.53
C GLU A 93 -7.20 1.86 18.10
N GLU A 94 -6.92 3.12 17.76
CA GLU A 94 -6.47 3.57 16.44
C GLU A 94 -4.94 3.57 16.29
N ARG A 95 -4.20 3.43 17.40
CA ARG A 95 -2.73 3.47 17.38
C ARG A 95 -2.15 2.39 16.47
N GLY A 96 -1.21 2.80 15.62
CA GLY A 96 -0.61 1.95 14.60
C GLY A 96 -1.51 1.71 13.39
N ASN A 97 -2.67 2.38 13.32
CA ASN A 97 -3.62 2.31 12.20
C ASN A 97 -3.93 3.67 11.60
N VAL A 98 -3.18 4.70 11.99
CA VAL A 98 -3.31 6.04 11.42
C VAL A 98 -1.93 6.54 11.04
N ILE A 99 -1.78 6.93 9.78
CA ILE A 99 -0.55 7.50 9.23
C ILE A 99 -0.85 8.85 8.59
N ARG A 100 0.09 9.78 8.70
CA ARG A 100 -0.05 11.11 8.13
C ARG A 100 1.14 11.46 7.24
N ALA A 101 0.84 11.84 6.01
CA ALA A 101 1.79 12.46 5.10
C ALA A 101 1.68 13.99 5.23
N GLU A 102 2.81 14.65 5.44
CA GLU A 102 2.92 16.10 5.49
C GLU A 102 3.42 16.61 4.15
N LEU A 103 2.61 17.40 3.45
CA LEU A 103 3.04 18.05 2.24
C LEU A 103 3.90 19.29 2.54
N HIS A 104 4.75 19.62 1.58
CA HIS A 104 5.48 20.88 1.61
C HIS A 104 4.50 22.06 1.63
N PRO A 105 4.75 23.16 2.40
CA PRO A 105 3.82 24.29 2.50
C PRO A 105 3.46 24.95 1.17
N GLU A 106 4.36 24.87 0.20
CA GLU A 106 4.19 25.44 -1.15
C GLU A 106 3.33 24.59 -2.08
N VAL A 107 2.94 23.36 -1.66
CA VAL A 107 2.11 22.50 -2.48
C VAL A 107 0.67 22.94 -2.43
N GLU A 108 0.20 23.52 -3.53
CA GLU A 108 -1.20 23.87 -3.69
C GLU A 108 -2.01 22.63 -4.03
N LEU A 109 -3.01 22.37 -3.23
CA LEU A 109 -3.93 21.29 -3.42
C LEU A 109 -5.21 21.78 -4.09
N ASP A 110 -5.65 21.07 -5.11
CA ASP A 110 -6.93 21.33 -5.74
C ASP A 110 -8.06 20.62 -4.96
N PRO A 111 -8.86 21.32 -4.14
CA PRO A 111 -9.92 20.72 -3.33
C PRO A 111 -10.96 19.97 -4.18
N ALA A 112 -11.16 20.38 -5.44
CA ALA A 112 -12.14 19.75 -6.32
C ALA A 112 -11.74 18.33 -6.75
N LYS A 113 -10.45 18.02 -6.76
CA LYS A 113 -9.94 16.66 -7.02
C LYS A 113 -10.17 15.73 -5.84
N TRP A 114 -10.34 16.24 -4.64
CA TRP A 114 -10.34 15.48 -3.38
C TRP A 114 -11.73 15.05 -2.95
N HIS A 115 -12.72 15.94 -3.01
CA HIS A 115 -14.09 15.63 -2.56
C HIS A 115 -14.77 14.52 -3.38
N ARG A 116 -14.26 14.19 -4.56
CA ARG A 116 -14.85 13.19 -5.44
C ARG A 116 -14.31 11.77 -5.25
N ASN A 117 -13.15 11.61 -4.63
CA ASN A 117 -12.41 10.34 -4.68
C ASN A 117 -12.40 9.55 -3.37
N PHE A 118 -12.79 10.11 -2.22
CA PHE A 118 -12.45 9.54 -0.91
C PHE A 118 -13.57 8.79 -0.17
N TYR A 119 -14.74 8.64 -0.75
CA TYR A 119 -15.79 7.78 -0.19
C TYR A 119 -15.75 6.37 -0.79
N THR A 120 -14.59 5.73 -0.80
CA THR A 120 -14.48 4.41 -1.41
C THR A 120 -13.92 3.39 -0.44
N SER A 121 -14.80 2.56 0.07
CA SER A 121 -14.49 1.43 0.95
C SER A 121 -14.17 0.13 0.19
N SER A 122 -13.62 0.19 -1.03
CA SER A 122 -13.30 -1.03 -1.76
C SER A 122 -11.81 -1.13 -2.08
N SER A 123 -11.21 -2.26 -1.74
CA SER A 123 -9.83 -2.66 -2.06
C SER A 123 -9.47 -2.58 -3.55
N CYS A 124 -10.40 -2.19 -4.40
CA CYS A 124 -10.30 -2.22 -5.85
C CYS A 124 -9.94 -0.86 -6.48
N GLY A 125 -9.94 0.26 -5.72
CA GLY A 125 -9.59 1.60 -6.21
C GLY A 125 -10.45 2.15 -7.35
N VAL A 126 -11.18 1.31 -8.09
CA VAL A 126 -12.02 1.69 -9.22
C VAL A 126 -13.47 1.90 -8.79
N CYS A 127 -13.97 1.16 -7.82
CA CYS A 127 -15.38 1.21 -7.40
C CYS A 127 -15.82 2.52 -6.72
N GLY A 128 -14.88 3.44 -6.47
CA GLY A 128 -15.20 4.76 -5.90
C GLY A 128 -15.02 5.93 -6.84
N LYS A 129 -14.48 5.68 -8.04
CA LYS A 129 -14.36 6.74 -9.03
C LYS A 129 -15.72 6.97 -9.68
N THR A 130 -16.30 8.14 -9.46
CA THR A 130 -17.67 8.48 -9.86
C THR A 130 -17.82 8.78 -11.35
N SER A 131 -16.72 8.80 -12.13
CA SER A 131 -16.79 9.02 -13.58
C SER A 131 -15.65 8.31 -14.32
N ILE A 132 -15.88 8.01 -15.61
CA ILE A 132 -14.85 7.46 -16.52
C ILE A 132 -13.64 8.40 -16.62
N GLU A 133 -13.85 9.71 -16.53
CA GLU A 133 -12.76 10.71 -16.55
C GLU A 133 -11.86 10.60 -15.33
N ALA A 134 -12.41 10.27 -14.16
CA ALA A 134 -11.63 10.06 -12.94
C ALA A 134 -10.73 8.82 -13.01
N VAL A 135 -10.98 7.90 -13.93
CA VAL A 135 -10.14 6.70 -14.18
C VAL A 135 -8.94 7.04 -15.08
N ARG A 136 -9.02 8.13 -15.85
CA ARG A 136 -7.93 8.55 -16.73
C ARG A 136 -6.82 9.20 -15.91
N THR A 137 -5.77 8.47 -15.64
CA THR A 137 -4.54 9.02 -15.07
C THR A 137 -3.87 9.91 -16.12
N GLN A 138 -3.64 11.18 -15.79
CA GLN A 138 -2.90 12.08 -16.67
C GLN A 138 -1.40 11.83 -16.50
N CYS A 139 -0.84 10.94 -17.31
CA CYS A 139 0.61 10.84 -17.43
C CYS A 139 1.15 12.04 -18.20
N LYS A 140 1.80 12.97 -17.51
CA LYS A 140 2.43 14.15 -18.09
C LYS A 140 3.66 13.80 -18.96
N THR A 141 4.28 12.67 -18.66
CA THR A 141 5.50 12.23 -19.33
C THR A 141 5.32 10.79 -19.83
N ARG A 142 5.60 10.53 -21.09
CA ARG A 142 5.68 9.16 -21.59
C ARG A 142 6.98 8.54 -21.09
N PRO A 143 6.95 7.31 -20.54
CA PRO A 143 8.19 6.59 -20.24
C PRO A 143 9.05 6.47 -21.50
N ALA A 144 10.36 6.56 -21.34
CA ALA A 144 11.29 6.23 -22.41
C ALA A 144 11.09 4.77 -22.86
N PRO A 145 11.32 4.43 -24.13
CA PRO A 145 11.24 3.06 -24.57
C PRO A 145 12.15 2.18 -23.70
N PHE A 146 11.56 1.18 -23.08
CA PHE A 146 12.29 0.29 -22.15
C PHE A 146 13.24 -0.68 -22.88
N GLY A 147 13.08 -0.84 -24.18
CA GLY A 147 13.74 -1.86 -24.98
C GLY A 147 12.98 -3.20 -24.94
N GLU A 148 13.55 -4.22 -25.55
CA GLU A 148 12.98 -5.56 -25.55
C GLU A 148 13.40 -6.32 -24.30
N ALA A 149 12.46 -7.03 -23.69
CA ALA A 149 12.72 -7.95 -22.59
C ALA A 149 12.70 -9.38 -23.14
N ASP A 150 13.63 -10.24 -22.71
CA ASP A 150 13.63 -11.65 -23.08
C ASP A 150 12.37 -12.34 -22.53
N PRO A 151 11.53 -12.97 -23.38
CA PRO A 151 10.35 -13.71 -22.91
C PRO A 151 10.66 -14.77 -21.86
N LYS A 152 11.84 -15.38 -21.90
CA LYS A 152 12.27 -16.36 -20.89
C LYS A 152 12.46 -15.72 -19.51
N VAL A 153 12.96 -14.49 -19.47
CA VAL A 153 13.06 -13.74 -18.22
C VAL A 153 11.66 -13.46 -17.69
N ILE A 154 10.77 -12.90 -18.54
CA ILE A 154 9.40 -12.56 -18.12
C ILE A 154 8.65 -13.76 -17.57
N THR A 155 8.73 -14.90 -18.24
CA THR A 155 8.02 -16.12 -17.81
C THR A 155 8.58 -16.73 -16.52
N ALA A 156 9.82 -16.42 -16.13
CA ALA A 156 10.42 -16.88 -14.90
C ALA A 156 10.12 -15.97 -13.68
N LEU A 157 9.65 -14.72 -13.88
CA LEU A 157 9.43 -13.77 -12.80
C LEU A 157 8.42 -14.26 -11.75
N PRO A 158 7.29 -14.91 -12.09
CA PRO A 158 6.35 -15.41 -11.09
C PRO A 158 6.97 -16.40 -10.10
N ASP A 159 7.81 -17.30 -10.59
CA ASP A 159 8.49 -18.29 -9.74
C ASP A 159 9.52 -17.60 -8.82
N ARG A 160 10.32 -16.69 -9.36
CA ARG A 160 11.26 -15.89 -8.58
C ARG A 160 10.56 -15.05 -7.51
N MET A 161 9.41 -14.45 -7.84
CA MET A 161 8.60 -13.72 -6.88
C MET A 161 8.09 -14.65 -5.78
N ARG A 162 7.55 -15.82 -6.14
CA ARG A 162 7.04 -16.81 -5.18
C ARG A 162 8.13 -17.32 -4.23
N GLU A 163 9.33 -17.52 -4.72
CA GLU A 163 10.48 -17.92 -3.89
C GLU A 163 10.85 -16.85 -2.84
N ALA A 164 10.61 -15.58 -3.13
CA ALA A 164 10.93 -14.47 -2.24
C ALA A 164 9.80 -14.13 -1.23
N GLN A 165 8.55 -14.57 -1.48
CA GLN A 165 7.40 -14.29 -0.63
C GLN A 165 7.49 -15.02 0.71
N THR A 166 7.88 -14.33 1.76
CA THR A 166 8.05 -14.93 3.10
C THR A 166 6.74 -15.12 3.84
N VAL A 167 5.83 -14.15 3.81
CA VAL A 167 4.54 -14.25 4.48
C VAL A 167 3.67 -15.31 3.79
N PHE A 168 3.63 -15.30 2.46
CA PHE A 168 2.89 -16.31 1.68
C PHE A 168 3.34 -17.74 1.98
N LYS A 169 4.63 -17.99 2.13
CA LYS A 169 5.16 -19.34 2.46
C LYS A 169 4.59 -19.90 3.74
N HIS A 170 4.29 -19.05 4.72
CA HIS A 170 3.78 -19.48 6.02
C HIS A 170 2.26 -19.47 6.13
N THR A 171 1.59 -18.63 5.35
CA THR A 171 0.15 -18.38 5.49
C THR A 171 -0.68 -18.84 4.29
N GLY A 172 -0.07 -18.89 3.09
CA GLY A 172 -0.74 -19.26 1.84
C GLY A 172 -1.79 -18.27 1.32
N GLY A 173 -1.99 -17.13 1.97
CA GLY A 173 -3.14 -16.27 1.72
C GLY A 173 -2.82 -14.77 1.66
N ILE A 174 -1.85 -14.34 0.83
CA ILE A 174 -1.48 -12.93 0.68
C ILE A 174 -1.10 -12.62 -0.77
N HIS A 175 -1.35 -11.40 -1.23
CA HIS A 175 -0.86 -10.90 -2.52
C HIS A 175 0.56 -10.37 -2.41
N ALA A 176 1.24 -10.29 -3.54
CA ALA A 176 2.55 -9.65 -3.64
C ALA A 176 2.66 -8.81 -4.90
N ALA A 177 3.49 -7.78 -4.81
CA ALA A 177 4.02 -7.05 -5.96
C ALA A 177 5.55 -7.04 -5.88
N ALA A 178 6.21 -7.07 -7.04
CA ALA A 178 7.65 -7.07 -7.10
C ALA A 178 8.17 -6.23 -8.26
N LEU A 179 9.31 -5.60 -8.05
CA LEU A 179 10.09 -4.93 -9.09
C LEU A 179 11.31 -5.77 -9.41
N PHE A 180 11.56 -5.96 -10.70
CA PHE A 180 12.70 -6.69 -11.23
C PHE A 180 13.49 -5.80 -12.20
N ASP A 181 14.79 -6.05 -12.31
CA ASP A 181 15.59 -5.51 -13.39
C ASP A 181 15.36 -6.27 -14.71
N ARG A 182 16.06 -5.89 -15.78
CA ARG A 182 15.92 -6.50 -17.11
C ARG A 182 16.39 -7.96 -17.15
N GLU A 183 17.30 -8.33 -16.29
CA GLU A 183 17.87 -9.67 -16.15
C GLU A 183 16.95 -10.53 -15.26
N GLY A 184 15.90 -9.93 -14.68
CA GLY A 184 14.94 -10.58 -13.80
C GLY A 184 15.49 -10.78 -12.39
N ASN A 185 16.46 -9.99 -11.95
CA ASN A 185 16.85 -9.97 -10.55
C ASN A 185 15.82 -9.19 -9.75
N LEU A 186 15.42 -9.74 -8.60
CA LEU A 186 14.46 -9.11 -7.72
C LEU A 186 15.10 -7.89 -7.05
N LEU A 187 14.50 -6.72 -7.22
CA LEU A 187 14.93 -5.48 -6.59
C LEU A 187 14.11 -5.16 -5.34
N ILE A 188 12.79 -5.26 -5.44
CA ILE A 188 11.84 -4.95 -4.36
C ILE A 188 10.72 -5.97 -4.39
N LEU A 189 10.28 -6.44 -3.21
CA LEU A 189 9.08 -7.23 -3.03
C LEU A 189 8.30 -6.70 -1.83
N ARG A 190 6.98 -6.58 -2.00
CA ARG A 190 6.06 -6.25 -0.91
C ARG A 190 4.86 -7.17 -0.94
N GLU A 191 4.46 -7.62 0.24
CA GLU A 191 3.30 -8.47 0.45
C GLU A 191 2.21 -7.68 1.17
N ASP A 192 0.96 -7.85 0.75
CA ASP A 192 -0.22 -7.24 1.39
C ASP A 192 -1.48 -8.05 1.07
N VAL A 193 -2.47 -8.04 1.98
CA VAL A 193 -3.79 -8.63 1.75
C VAL A 193 -4.51 -7.97 0.57
N GLY A 194 -4.23 -6.69 0.31
CA GLY A 194 -4.71 -5.93 -0.82
C GLY A 194 -3.70 -5.90 -1.98
N ARG A 195 -4.08 -6.45 -3.16
CA ARG A 195 -3.18 -6.43 -4.33
C ARG A 195 -2.72 -5.02 -4.73
N HIS A 196 -3.60 -4.01 -4.61
CA HIS A 196 -3.26 -2.62 -4.90
C HIS A 196 -2.32 -2.04 -3.85
N ASN A 197 -2.54 -2.37 -2.57
CA ASN A 197 -1.64 -1.96 -1.50
C ASN A 197 -0.22 -2.53 -1.71
N ALA A 198 -0.10 -3.79 -2.16
CA ALA A 198 1.20 -4.37 -2.47
C ALA A 198 1.94 -3.57 -3.56
N VAL A 199 1.23 -3.12 -4.60
CA VAL A 199 1.78 -2.26 -5.65
C VAL A 199 2.16 -0.89 -5.09
N ASP A 200 1.27 -0.27 -4.30
CA ASP A 200 1.55 1.03 -3.69
C ASP A 200 2.78 0.98 -2.77
N LYS A 201 2.93 -0.08 -1.96
CA LYS A 201 4.14 -0.29 -1.15
C LYS A 201 5.41 -0.34 -2.01
N VAL A 202 5.39 -1.04 -3.15
CA VAL A 202 6.54 -1.09 -4.08
C VAL A 202 6.84 0.30 -4.65
N ILE A 203 5.80 1.02 -5.09
CA ILE A 203 5.94 2.37 -5.63
C ILE A 203 6.49 3.33 -4.56
N GLY A 204 5.93 3.30 -3.35
CA GLY A 204 6.39 4.12 -2.23
C GLY A 204 7.87 3.89 -1.91
N THR A 205 8.32 2.63 -1.89
CA THR A 205 9.75 2.30 -1.75
C THR A 205 10.60 2.98 -2.82
N MET A 206 10.14 2.95 -4.08
CA MET A 206 10.86 3.59 -5.19
C MET A 206 10.89 5.11 -5.10
N LEU A 207 9.91 5.71 -4.43
CA LEU A 207 9.85 7.15 -4.19
C LEU A 207 10.75 7.61 -3.03
N GLY A 208 11.38 6.68 -2.31
CA GLY A 208 12.43 6.99 -1.32
C GLY A 208 11.90 7.26 0.09
N VAL A 209 10.85 6.56 0.51
CA VAL A 209 10.38 6.56 1.91
C VAL A 209 11.14 5.54 2.72
#